data_fac431b99a12307356f1abd4e3d5bd75
#
_entry.id   fac431b99a12307356f1abd4e3d5bd75
#
_cell.length_a   1.000
_cell.length_b   1.000
_cell.length_c   1.000
_cell.angle_alpha   90.00
_cell.angle_beta   90.00
_cell.angle_gamma   90.00
#
_symmetry.space_group_name_H-M   'P 1'
#
loop_
_entity.id
_entity.type
_entity.pdbx_description
1 polymer ?
#
loop_
_entity_poly.entity_id
_entity_poly.type
_entity_poly.pdbx_seq_one_letter_code
_entity_poly.pdbx_strand_id
1 'polypeptide(L)'
;MTSQRWARLLPKDDRGYPAHYIGQWFRVVTGPDPDAPLDPDYIWLDLAGKAERVPIQHFEITERTKPRILVVDDDPGIRRTLEIALSNAGYEVLQAHDGDEATRIWHEQGPDLLITDIHMPKKSGLLLIEELQASSTSTRVIAMTDGGPARDFKLLGLAGLLGAVRAIAKPFTLDEMVKAVDQELSR
;
A
#
# COMPACT_ATOMS: atom_id res chain seq x y z
N MET A 1 -0.55 21.40 2.54
CA MET A 1 -0.34 19.94 2.40
C MET A 1 1.15 19.70 2.48
N THR A 2 1.62 18.96 3.46
CA THR A 2 3.03 18.58 3.57
C THR A 2 3.32 17.48 2.56
N SER A 3 4.34 17.65 1.71
CA SER A 3 4.78 16.60 0.80
C SER A 3 5.37 15.44 1.62
N GLN A 4 4.99 14.21 1.27
CA GLN A 4 5.58 13.01 1.84
C GLN A 4 6.77 12.57 0.99
N ARG A 5 7.91 12.33 1.62
CA ARG A 5 9.10 11.80 0.96
C ARG A 5 9.07 10.28 0.97
N TRP A 6 9.48 9.70 -0.15
CA TRP A 6 9.59 8.26 -0.35
C TRP A 6 10.98 7.90 -0.84
N ALA A 7 11.44 6.73 -0.46
CA ALA A 7 12.75 6.21 -0.84
C ALA A 7 12.59 4.83 -1.49
N ARG A 8 13.29 4.58 -2.59
CA ARG A 8 13.35 3.30 -3.29
C ARG A 8 14.78 2.79 -3.29
N LEU A 9 15.00 1.55 -2.82
CA LEU A 9 16.32 0.94 -2.84
C LEU A 9 16.77 0.67 -4.28
N LEU A 10 17.94 1.19 -4.65
CA LEU A 10 18.49 1.02 -5.98
C LEU A 10 19.05 -0.39 -6.20
N PRO A 11 18.87 -0.99 -7.41
CA PRO A 11 19.32 -2.36 -7.69
C PRO A 11 20.83 -2.59 -7.59
N LYS A 12 21.61 -1.52 -7.61
CA LYS A 12 23.11 -1.58 -7.56
C LYS A 12 23.66 -1.65 -6.14
N ASP A 13 22.82 -1.42 -5.15
CA ASP A 13 23.22 -1.29 -3.74
C ASP A 13 22.60 -2.37 -2.87
N ASP A 14 22.82 -3.64 -3.22
CA ASP A 14 22.40 -4.82 -2.44
C ASP A 14 23.27 -5.08 -1.20
N ARG A 15 24.20 -4.20 -0.88
CA ARG A 15 25.18 -4.35 0.21
C ARG A 15 24.52 -4.35 1.58
N GLY A 16 24.04 -5.52 1.99
CA GLY A 16 23.53 -5.74 3.34
C GLY A 16 22.01 -5.57 3.50
N TYR A 17 21.30 -5.21 2.45
CA TYR A 17 19.83 -5.19 2.46
C TYR A 17 19.26 -6.53 1.99
N PRO A 18 18.17 -7.03 2.59
CA PRO A 18 17.48 -8.20 2.08
C PRO A 18 17.08 -8.03 0.62
N ALA A 19 17.28 -9.08 -0.19
CA ALA A 19 17.01 -9.03 -1.64
C ALA A 19 15.58 -8.60 -1.99
N HIS A 20 14.62 -8.89 -1.12
CA HIS A 20 13.22 -8.49 -1.30
C HIS A 20 12.99 -6.97 -1.14
N TYR A 21 13.95 -6.21 -0.58
CA TYR A 21 13.82 -4.74 -0.49
C TYR A 21 14.24 -4.03 -1.78
N ILE A 22 14.96 -4.70 -2.67
CA ILE A 22 15.44 -4.09 -3.90
C ILE A 22 14.27 -3.65 -4.78
N GLY A 23 14.26 -2.37 -5.15
CA GLY A 23 13.19 -1.78 -5.95
C GLY A 23 11.90 -1.46 -5.21
N GLN A 24 11.79 -1.79 -3.92
CA GLN A 24 10.63 -1.41 -3.11
C GLN A 24 10.68 0.06 -2.69
N TRP A 25 9.49 0.62 -2.48
CA TRP A 25 9.30 1.96 -1.96
C TRP A 25 9.08 1.95 -0.45
N PHE A 26 9.77 2.82 0.25
CA PHE A 26 9.67 2.99 1.70
C PHE A 26 9.30 4.43 2.02
N ARG A 27 8.47 4.62 3.05
CA ARG A 27 8.14 5.95 3.55
C ARG A 27 9.35 6.52 4.29
N VAL A 28 9.74 7.74 3.93
CA VAL A 28 10.73 8.51 4.71
C VAL A 28 10.01 9.10 5.93
N VAL A 29 10.49 8.77 7.12
CA VAL A 29 9.89 9.19 8.39
C VAL A 29 10.86 10.09 9.16
N THR A 30 10.35 10.75 10.18
CA THR A 30 11.20 11.46 11.14
C THR A 30 11.88 10.44 12.05
N GLY A 31 13.15 10.66 12.39
CA GLY A 31 13.85 9.82 13.36
C GLY A 31 13.23 9.88 14.76
N PRO A 32 13.65 9.00 15.66
CA PRO A 32 13.11 8.92 17.02
C PRO A 32 13.35 10.19 17.86
N ASP A 33 14.34 11.00 17.47
CA ASP A 33 14.59 12.31 18.04
C ASP A 33 14.34 13.38 16.96
N PRO A 34 13.21 14.11 17.02
CA PRO A 34 12.87 15.13 16.05
C PRO A 34 13.78 16.36 16.11
N ASP A 35 14.48 16.57 17.22
CA ASP A 35 15.39 17.70 17.45
C ASP A 35 16.85 17.37 17.09
N ALA A 36 17.14 16.10 16.74
CA ALA A 36 18.46 15.69 16.29
C ALA A 36 18.86 16.45 15.01
N PRO A 37 20.13 16.88 14.89
CA PRO A 37 20.58 17.53 13.67
C PRO A 37 20.43 16.61 12.47
N LEU A 38 19.90 17.14 11.36
CA LEU A 38 19.75 16.39 10.11
C LEU A 38 21.14 16.01 9.60
N ASP A 39 21.35 14.73 9.40
CA ASP A 39 22.53 14.20 8.75
C ASP A 39 22.26 14.13 7.23
N PRO A 40 23.00 14.87 6.38
CA PRO A 40 22.73 14.91 4.95
C PRO A 40 22.97 13.57 4.25
N ASP A 41 23.75 12.67 4.86
CA ASP A 41 24.14 11.39 4.28
C ASP A 41 23.18 10.24 4.66
N TYR A 42 22.19 10.50 5.53
CA TYR A 42 21.28 9.49 6.04
C TYR A 42 19.83 9.95 6.02
N ILE A 43 18.94 8.97 5.89
CA ILE A 43 17.49 9.13 6.04
C ILE A 43 16.93 8.09 7.01
N TRP A 44 15.75 8.36 7.55
CA TRP A 44 15.00 7.40 8.33
C TRP A 44 13.89 6.81 7.47
N LEU A 45 13.81 5.49 7.41
CA LEU A 45 12.78 4.75 6.68
C LEU A 45 11.87 4.00 7.65
N ASP A 46 10.59 3.95 7.33
CA ASP A 46 9.65 3.03 7.97
C ASP A 46 9.83 1.64 7.36
N LEU A 47 10.46 0.75 8.11
CA LEU A 47 10.64 -0.66 7.73
C LEU A 47 9.73 -1.50 8.64
N ALA A 48 8.57 -1.88 8.09
CA ALA A 48 7.55 -2.66 8.81
C ALA A 48 7.12 -2.05 10.17
N GLY A 49 6.87 -0.74 10.19
CA GLY A 49 6.44 -0.02 11.38
C GLY A 49 7.57 0.38 12.34
N LYS A 50 8.83 0.17 11.94
CA LYS A 50 10.01 0.56 12.71
C LYS A 50 10.86 1.56 11.93
N ALA A 51 11.19 2.68 12.57
CA ALA A 51 12.07 3.67 11.96
C ALA A 51 13.53 3.17 11.99
N GLU A 52 14.16 3.04 10.83
CA GLU A 52 15.56 2.66 10.68
C GLU A 52 16.33 3.72 9.91
N ARG A 53 17.56 4.01 10.38
CA ARG A 53 18.47 4.97 9.77
C ARG A 53 19.30 4.29 8.68
N VAL A 54 19.23 4.80 7.46
CA VAL A 54 19.91 4.23 6.30
C VAL A 54 20.67 5.29 5.50
N PRO A 55 21.79 4.94 4.83
CA PRO A 55 22.52 5.86 3.96
C PRO A 55 21.68 6.27 2.75
N ILE A 56 21.54 7.57 2.51
CA ILE A 56 20.70 8.13 1.43
C ILE A 56 21.19 7.72 0.04
N GLN A 57 22.48 7.52 -0.13
CA GLN A 57 23.12 7.19 -1.41
C GLN A 57 22.62 5.86 -2.01
N HIS A 58 22.02 4.99 -1.21
CA HIS A 58 21.48 3.71 -1.67
C HIS A 58 20.05 3.81 -2.19
N PHE A 59 19.43 5.00 -2.08
CA PHE A 59 18.02 5.18 -2.37
C PHE A 59 17.77 6.29 -3.40
N GLU A 60 16.79 6.06 -4.25
CA GLU A 60 16.12 7.09 -5.04
C GLU A 60 15.05 7.77 -4.17
N ILE A 61 15.16 9.08 -3.97
CA ILE A 61 14.21 9.85 -3.16
C ILE A 61 13.23 10.57 -4.06
N THR A 62 11.95 10.43 -3.79
CA THR A 62 10.89 11.18 -4.45
C THR A 62 9.97 11.86 -3.45
N GLU A 63 9.39 12.97 -3.84
CA GLU A 63 8.37 13.67 -3.06
C GLU A 63 7.02 13.54 -3.74
N ARG A 64 6.01 13.18 -2.95
CA ARG A 64 4.63 13.09 -3.41
C ARG A 64 3.74 13.97 -2.56
N THR A 65 2.86 14.70 -3.21
CA THR A 65 1.91 15.60 -2.56
C THR A 65 0.57 14.93 -2.26
N LYS A 66 0.31 13.79 -2.90
CA LYS A 66 -0.92 13.00 -2.74
C LYS A 66 -0.58 11.56 -2.40
N PRO A 67 -1.27 10.96 -1.43
CA PRO A 67 -1.17 9.52 -1.21
C PRO A 67 -1.64 8.74 -2.45
N ARG A 68 -0.98 7.61 -2.72
CA ARG A 68 -1.31 6.68 -3.81
C ARG A 68 -2.13 5.53 -3.32
N ILE A 69 -3.21 5.24 -4.02
CA ILE A 69 -4.08 4.11 -3.74
C ILE A 69 -4.07 3.19 -4.96
N LEU A 70 -3.72 1.93 -4.77
CA LEU A 70 -3.85 0.91 -5.79
C LEU A 70 -5.20 0.21 -5.62
N VAL A 71 -6.06 0.31 -6.63
CA VAL A 71 -7.36 -0.37 -6.71
C VAL A 71 -7.22 -1.60 -7.60
N VAL A 72 -7.53 -2.77 -7.05
CA VAL A 72 -7.42 -4.06 -7.73
C VAL A 72 -8.78 -4.77 -7.70
N ASP A 73 -9.36 -4.95 -8.87
CA ASP A 73 -10.65 -5.63 -9.06
C ASP A 73 -10.71 -6.09 -10.53
N ASP A 74 -11.28 -7.22 -10.85
CA ASP A 74 -11.41 -7.67 -12.24
C ASP A 74 -12.53 -6.95 -12.99
N ASP A 75 -13.52 -6.36 -12.26
CA ASP A 75 -14.58 -5.54 -12.85
C ASP A 75 -14.08 -4.11 -13.15
N PRO A 76 -14.01 -3.71 -14.44
CA PRO A 76 -13.58 -2.37 -14.82
C PRO A 76 -14.54 -1.27 -14.35
N GLY A 77 -15.83 -1.59 -14.12
CA GLY A 77 -16.83 -0.65 -13.62
C GLY A 77 -16.55 -0.29 -12.16
N ILE A 78 -16.19 -1.26 -11.33
CA ILE A 78 -15.80 -1.05 -9.93
C ILE A 78 -14.52 -0.22 -9.88
N ARG A 79 -13.48 -0.60 -10.63
CA ARG A 79 -12.22 0.15 -10.66
C ARG A 79 -12.45 1.61 -11.05
N ARG A 80 -13.23 1.85 -12.13
CA ARG A 80 -13.51 3.21 -12.60
C ARG A 80 -14.30 4.04 -11.59
N THR A 81 -15.27 3.42 -10.93
CA THR A 81 -16.10 4.09 -9.92
C THR A 81 -15.27 4.50 -8.71
N LEU A 82 -14.41 3.61 -8.22
CA LEU A 82 -13.49 3.90 -7.12
C LEU A 82 -12.44 4.94 -7.51
N GLU A 83 -11.88 4.86 -8.72
CA GLU A 83 -10.96 5.88 -9.24
C GLU A 83 -11.56 7.28 -9.16
N ILE A 84 -12.78 7.47 -9.67
CA ILE A 84 -13.46 8.77 -9.67
C ILE A 84 -13.66 9.26 -8.22
N ALA A 85 -14.18 8.42 -7.34
CA ALA A 85 -14.48 8.81 -5.97
C ALA A 85 -13.21 9.19 -5.18
N LEU A 86 -12.17 8.37 -5.27
CA LEU A 86 -10.91 8.58 -4.56
C LEU A 86 -10.12 9.76 -5.14
N SER A 87 -10.13 9.94 -6.47
CA SER A 87 -9.49 11.10 -7.10
C SER A 87 -10.16 12.41 -6.68
N ASN A 88 -11.50 12.43 -6.58
CA ASN A 88 -12.24 13.58 -6.08
C ASN A 88 -11.96 13.86 -4.59
N ALA A 89 -11.64 12.83 -3.81
CA ALA A 89 -11.19 12.96 -2.42
C ALA A 89 -9.72 13.41 -2.28
N GLY A 90 -9.00 13.56 -3.40
CA GLY A 90 -7.63 14.12 -3.41
C GLY A 90 -6.51 13.10 -3.48
N TYR A 91 -6.82 11.83 -3.71
CA TYR A 91 -5.85 10.75 -3.86
C TYR A 91 -5.34 10.60 -5.31
N GLU A 92 -4.13 10.07 -5.47
CA GLU A 92 -3.63 9.53 -6.73
C GLU A 92 -4.07 8.06 -6.82
N VAL A 93 -4.76 7.66 -7.89
CA VAL A 93 -5.30 6.30 -8.00
C VAL A 93 -4.60 5.54 -9.11
N LEU A 94 -4.06 4.39 -8.75
CA LEU A 94 -3.52 3.38 -9.65
C LEU A 94 -4.53 2.25 -9.78
N GLN A 95 -4.58 1.58 -10.93
CA GLN A 95 -5.51 0.48 -11.17
C GLN A 95 -4.77 -0.77 -11.62
N ALA A 96 -5.26 -1.93 -11.18
CA ALA A 96 -4.86 -3.24 -11.68
C ALA A 96 -6.11 -4.12 -11.88
N HIS A 97 -6.10 -4.96 -12.91
CA HIS A 97 -7.22 -5.84 -13.23
C HIS A 97 -7.05 -7.26 -12.68
N ASP A 98 -5.86 -7.60 -12.18
CA ASP A 98 -5.57 -8.87 -11.50
C ASP A 98 -4.40 -8.71 -10.51
N GLY A 99 -4.15 -9.77 -9.73
CA GLY A 99 -3.10 -9.77 -8.71
C GLY A 99 -1.67 -9.67 -9.26
N ASP A 100 -1.42 -10.15 -10.49
CA ASP A 100 -0.08 -10.11 -11.08
C ASP A 100 0.27 -8.68 -11.54
N GLU A 101 -0.70 -8.00 -12.18
CA GLU A 101 -0.55 -6.59 -12.51
C GLU A 101 -0.41 -5.73 -11.25
N ALA A 102 -1.19 -6.04 -10.21
CA ALA A 102 -1.10 -5.37 -8.93
C ALA A 102 0.30 -5.48 -8.30
N THR A 103 0.89 -6.69 -8.29
CA THR A 103 2.26 -6.91 -7.79
C THR A 103 3.28 -6.07 -8.57
N ARG A 104 3.17 -6.03 -9.89
CA ARG A 104 4.08 -5.21 -10.74
C ARG A 104 3.96 -3.72 -10.41
N ILE A 105 2.73 -3.19 -10.38
CA ILE A 105 2.47 -1.77 -10.05
C ILE A 105 2.94 -1.44 -8.64
N TRP A 106 2.72 -2.36 -7.69
CA TRP A 106 3.21 -2.23 -6.33
C TRP A 106 4.71 -1.95 -6.27
N HIS A 107 5.51 -2.79 -6.92
CA HIS A 107 6.97 -2.66 -6.92
C HIS A 107 7.46 -1.45 -7.73
N GLU A 108 6.78 -1.11 -8.83
CA GLU A 108 7.19 0.01 -9.68
C GLU A 108 6.83 1.38 -9.09
N GLN A 109 5.66 1.49 -8.45
CA GLN A 109 5.07 2.79 -8.11
C GLN A 109 4.85 3.04 -6.62
N GLY A 110 4.95 2.02 -5.76
CA GLY A 110 4.88 2.13 -4.30
C GLY A 110 3.63 2.82 -3.78
N PRO A 111 2.45 2.19 -3.86
CA PRO A 111 1.24 2.77 -3.29
C PRO A 111 1.29 2.81 -1.76
N ASP A 112 0.55 3.75 -1.17
CA ASP A 112 0.42 3.91 0.28
C ASP A 112 -0.66 3.00 0.86
N LEU A 113 -1.64 2.63 0.03
CA LEU A 113 -2.76 1.79 0.41
C LEU A 113 -3.21 0.95 -0.79
N LEU A 114 -3.50 -0.32 -0.52
CA LEU A 114 -4.11 -1.27 -1.45
C LEU A 114 -5.59 -1.43 -1.13
N ILE A 115 -6.44 -1.33 -2.15
CA ILE A 115 -7.83 -1.80 -2.11
C ILE A 115 -7.91 -2.97 -3.07
N THR A 116 -8.24 -4.17 -2.59
CA THR A 116 -8.29 -5.37 -3.46
C THR A 116 -9.57 -6.15 -3.29
N ASP A 117 -10.16 -6.57 -4.40
CA ASP A 117 -11.15 -7.64 -4.35
C ASP A 117 -10.48 -8.95 -3.92
N ILE A 118 -11.17 -9.73 -3.10
CA ILE A 118 -10.73 -11.07 -2.69
C ILE A 118 -10.92 -12.07 -3.84
N HIS A 119 -12.03 -11.95 -4.57
CA HIS A 119 -12.44 -12.90 -5.60
C HIS A 119 -12.05 -12.43 -7.01
N MET A 120 -10.83 -12.70 -7.40
CA MET A 120 -10.35 -12.39 -8.74
C MET A 120 -9.85 -13.67 -9.44
N PRO A 121 -9.97 -13.75 -10.79
CA PRO A 121 -9.38 -14.83 -11.55
C PRO A 121 -7.85 -14.82 -11.47
N LYS A 122 -7.21 -15.97 -11.70
CA LYS A 122 -5.77 -16.21 -11.62
C LYS A 122 -5.24 -16.07 -10.19
N LYS A 123 -4.80 -14.88 -9.79
CA LYS A 123 -4.28 -14.56 -8.46
C LYS A 123 -5.33 -13.84 -7.64
N SER A 124 -5.85 -14.51 -6.61
CA SER A 124 -6.84 -13.95 -5.70
C SER A 124 -6.28 -12.82 -4.84
N GLY A 125 -7.16 -11.93 -4.35
CA GLY A 125 -6.74 -10.86 -3.43
C GLY A 125 -6.10 -11.38 -2.14
N LEU A 126 -6.48 -12.56 -1.66
CA LEU A 126 -5.84 -13.17 -0.48
C LEU A 126 -4.38 -13.53 -0.75
N LEU A 127 -4.08 -14.14 -1.90
CA LEU A 127 -2.69 -14.44 -2.29
C LEU A 127 -1.88 -13.17 -2.51
N LEU A 128 -2.49 -12.13 -3.06
CA LEU A 128 -1.85 -10.82 -3.20
C LEU A 128 -1.50 -10.22 -1.83
N ILE A 129 -2.42 -10.25 -0.87
CA ILE A 129 -2.19 -9.75 0.50
C ILE A 129 -1.05 -10.53 1.16
N GLU A 130 -1.06 -11.86 1.09
CA GLU A 130 -0.02 -12.73 1.65
C GLU A 130 1.37 -12.39 1.08
N GLU A 131 1.48 -12.25 -0.23
CA GLU A 131 2.74 -11.90 -0.91
C GLU A 131 3.27 -10.53 -0.48
N LEU A 132 2.38 -9.54 -0.38
CA LEU A 132 2.76 -8.20 0.03
C LEU A 132 3.20 -8.14 1.50
N GLN A 133 2.56 -8.89 2.38
CA GLN A 133 2.97 -9.00 3.79
C GLN A 133 4.33 -9.69 3.93
N ALA A 134 4.61 -10.72 3.11
CA ALA A 134 5.91 -11.39 3.10
C ALA A 134 7.06 -10.46 2.68
N SER A 135 6.79 -9.41 1.93
CA SER A 135 7.78 -8.42 1.48
C SER A 135 8.09 -7.32 2.50
N SER A 136 7.54 -7.39 3.70
CA SER A 136 7.77 -6.45 4.82
C SER A 136 7.43 -4.99 4.50
N THR A 137 6.40 -4.75 3.70
CA THR A 137 5.96 -3.39 3.37
C THR A 137 5.03 -2.83 4.45
N SER A 138 5.11 -1.52 4.69
CA SER A 138 4.20 -0.81 5.59
C SER A 138 2.84 -0.48 4.94
N THR A 139 2.54 -1.03 3.77
CA THR A 139 1.32 -0.68 3.05
C THR A 139 0.10 -1.27 3.71
N ARG A 140 -0.90 -0.42 3.85
CA ARG A 140 -2.20 -0.76 4.42
C ARG A 140 -3.08 -1.40 3.35
N VAL A 141 -3.86 -2.39 3.76
CA VAL A 141 -4.71 -3.15 2.84
C VAL A 141 -6.17 -3.09 3.28
N ILE A 142 -7.05 -2.68 2.37
CA ILE A 142 -8.50 -2.82 2.48
C ILE A 142 -8.94 -3.93 1.53
N ALA A 143 -9.49 -5.00 2.07
CA ALA A 143 -10.03 -6.09 1.28
C ALA A 143 -11.52 -5.87 0.99
N MET A 144 -11.94 -6.07 -0.26
CA MET A 144 -13.34 -6.09 -0.68
C MET A 144 -13.79 -7.52 -0.93
N THR A 145 -15.02 -7.84 -0.62
CA THR A 145 -15.58 -9.17 -0.89
C THR A 145 -17.04 -9.10 -1.26
N ASP A 146 -17.49 -9.99 -2.14
CA ASP A 146 -18.92 -10.14 -2.50
C ASP A 146 -19.68 -10.71 -1.33
N GLY A 147 -20.40 -9.84 -0.62
CA GLY A 147 -21.09 -10.14 0.61
C GLY A 147 -22.25 -11.12 0.47
N GLY A 148 -22.06 -12.32 1.00
CA GLY A 148 -23.16 -13.19 1.42
C GLY A 148 -23.00 -13.51 2.91
N PRO A 149 -24.03 -13.36 3.74
CA PRO A 149 -23.88 -13.26 5.21
C PRO A 149 -23.21 -14.45 5.91
N ALA A 150 -23.05 -15.59 5.26
CA ALA A 150 -22.48 -16.79 5.88
C ALA A 150 -21.10 -17.20 5.40
N ARG A 151 -20.63 -16.71 4.24
CA ARG A 151 -19.30 -17.05 3.68
C ARG A 151 -18.23 -16.02 3.99
N ASP A 152 -18.62 -14.78 4.14
CA ASP A 152 -17.71 -13.63 4.15
C ASP A 152 -17.02 -13.39 5.47
N PHE A 153 -17.64 -13.69 6.61
CA PHE A 153 -16.96 -13.57 7.90
C PHE A 153 -15.68 -14.40 8.00
N LYS A 154 -15.64 -15.55 7.35
CA LYS A 154 -14.41 -16.37 7.29
C LYS A 154 -13.36 -15.73 6.39
N LEU A 155 -13.76 -15.23 5.22
CA LEU A 155 -12.83 -14.59 4.27
C LEU A 155 -12.34 -13.22 4.78
N LEU A 156 -13.24 -12.44 5.40
CA LEU A 156 -12.87 -11.18 6.07
C LEU A 156 -11.91 -11.43 7.24
N GLY A 157 -12.19 -12.48 8.04
CA GLY A 157 -11.28 -12.90 9.11
C GLY A 157 -9.92 -13.39 8.59
N LEU A 158 -9.91 -14.13 7.47
CA LEU A 158 -8.70 -14.61 6.85
C LEU A 158 -7.89 -13.44 6.24
N ALA A 159 -8.54 -12.51 5.56
CA ALA A 159 -7.88 -11.30 5.06
C ALA A 159 -7.22 -10.49 6.19
N GLY A 160 -7.91 -10.36 7.35
CA GLY A 160 -7.34 -9.74 8.55
C GLY A 160 -6.14 -10.50 9.11
N LEU A 161 -6.18 -11.84 9.14
CA LEU A 161 -5.05 -12.68 9.57
C LEU A 161 -3.86 -12.57 8.61
N LEU A 162 -4.12 -12.37 7.31
CA LEU A 162 -3.10 -12.15 6.28
C LEU A 162 -2.59 -10.71 6.21
N GLY A 163 -3.10 -9.80 7.06
CA GLY A 163 -2.59 -8.43 7.18
C GLY A 163 -3.46 -7.34 6.57
N ALA A 164 -4.68 -7.64 6.09
CA ALA A 164 -5.63 -6.58 5.77
C ALA A 164 -6.01 -5.82 7.05
N VAL A 165 -5.85 -4.51 7.04
CA VAL A 165 -6.20 -3.66 8.19
C VAL A 165 -7.71 -3.42 8.28
N ARG A 166 -8.42 -3.62 7.16
CA ARG A 166 -9.86 -3.50 7.05
C ARG A 166 -10.42 -4.42 5.97
N ALA A 167 -11.66 -4.86 6.19
CA ALA A 167 -12.40 -5.59 5.18
C ALA A 167 -13.80 -4.96 5.01
N ILE A 168 -14.24 -4.82 3.76
CA ILE A 168 -15.50 -4.18 3.37
C ILE A 168 -16.28 -5.14 2.48
N ALA A 169 -17.55 -5.42 2.89
CA ALA A 169 -18.43 -6.26 2.09
C ALA A 169 -19.12 -5.46 0.98
N LYS A 170 -19.20 -6.01 -0.23
CA LYS A 170 -20.04 -5.50 -1.32
C LYS A 170 -21.50 -5.90 -1.09
N PRO A 171 -22.51 -5.02 -1.34
CA PRO A 171 -22.34 -3.66 -1.84
C PRO A 171 -21.97 -2.67 -0.73
N PHE A 172 -21.11 -1.74 -1.02
CA PHE A 172 -20.74 -0.62 -0.17
C PHE A 172 -21.02 0.72 -0.87
N THR A 173 -21.12 1.78 -0.11
CA THR A 173 -21.21 3.13 -0.66
C THR A 173 -19.80 3.72 -0.92
N LEU A 174 -19.71 4.65 -1.87
CA LEU A 174 -18.43 5.33 -2.14
C LEU A 174 -17.95 6.13 -0.92
N ASP A 175 -18.88 6.73 -0.17
CA ASP A 175 -18.56 7.45 1.06
C ASP A 175 -17.98 6.55 2.16
N GLU A 176 -18.46 5.30 2.27
CA GLU A 176 -17.87 4.31 3.18
C GLU A 176 -16.45 3.97 2.79
N MET A 177 -16.18 3.76 1.49
CA MET A 177 -14.84 3.47 1.00
C MET A 177 -13.89 4.65 1.23
N VAL A 178 -14.29 5.87 0.86
CA VAL A 178 -13.46 7.08 1.07
C VAL A 178 -13.16 7.26 2.55
N LYS A 179 -14.16 7.15 3.44
CA LYS A 179 -13.94 7.22 4.88
C LYS A 179 -13.00 6.14 5.41
N ALA A 180 -13.09 4.92 4.88
CA ALA A 180 -12.19 3.84 5.24
C ALA A 180 -10.74 4.17 4.88
N VAL A 181 -10.52 4.67 3.66
CA VAL A 181 -9.21 5.11 3.17
C VAL A 181 -8.65 6.25 4.03
N ASP A 182 -9.46 7.29 4.31
CA ASP A 182 -9.06 8.42 5.16
C ASP A 182 -8.61 7.95 6.54
N GLN A 183 -9.38 7.04 7.16
CA GLN A 183 -9.08 6.50 8.49
C GLN A 183 -7.78 5.68 8.51
N GLU A 184 -7.53 4.90 7.46
CA GLU A 184 -6.32 4.07 7.41
C GLU A 184 -5.07 4.91 7.07
N LEU A 185 -5.18 5.94 6.26
CA LEU A 185 -4.05 6.82 5.92
C LEU A 185 -3.73 7.86 7.00
N SER A 186 -4.67 8.16 7.92
CA SER A 186 -4.47 9.11 9.02
C SER A 186 -3.85 8.49 10.28
N ARG A 187 -3.69 7.17 10.33
CA ARG A 187 -3.02 6.44 11.42
C ARG A 187 -1.52 6.38 11.20
#